data_c38d9380dd89c02dfb0fd237abea3e78
#
_entry.id   c38d9380dd89c02dfb0fd237abea3e78
#
_cell.length_a   1.000
_cell.length_b   1.000
_cell.length_c   1.000
_cell.angle_alpha   90.00
_cell.angle_beta   90.00
_cell.angle_gamma   90.00
#
_symmetry.space_group_name_H-M   'P 1'
#
loop_
_entity.id
_entity.type
_entity.pdbx_description
1 polymer ?
#
loop_
_entity_poly.entity_id
_entity_poly.type
_entity_poly.pdbx_seq_one_letter_code
_entity_poly.pdbx_strand_id
1 'polypeptide(L)'
;MQFKFFFNEAVNSLVRNWVMSVAAIVTVLVSMFVMGLGLILFFNFQHAIGELRNKLEVEVFIKNTASPDQINELGDEIRAMPEIRQVVFVSKEEALARLRKNLEGHEDVLDALSGNPLPPSYEMTLKDPNQIGEVASRFYENPIIDNSPGKHDGVKSGGETSDRFLRVTSLFLIGGAGFVFLLTIASVLLISNTTRLSIFARRREVEI
;
A
#
# COMPACT_ATOMS: atom_id res chain seq x y z
N MET A 1 -31.59 -26.27 -34.31
CA MET A 1 -30.95 -26.01 -35.61
C MET A 1 -30.45 -24.54 -35.79
N GLN A 2 -31.07 -23.58 -35.13
CA GLN A 2 -30.70 -22.15 -35.30
C GLN A 2 -29.34 -21.76 -34.69
N PHE A 3 -28.92 -22.35 -33.57
CA PHE A 3 -27.67 -21.97 -32.88
C PHE A 3 -26.42 -22.21 -33.73
N LYS A 4 -26.38 -23.34 -34.45
CA LYS A 4 -25.26 -23.70 -35.35
C LYS A 4 -25.14 -22.72 -36.53
N PHE A 5 -26.27 -22.24 -37.02
CA PHE A 5 -26.31 -21.26 -38.11
C PHE A 5 -25.78 -19.89 -37.63
N PHE A 6 -26.27 -19.39 -36.49
CA PHE A 6 -25.78 -18.13 -35.90
C PHE A 6 -24.29 -18.17 -35.56
N PHE A 7 -23.83 -19.31 -35.05
CA PHE A 7 -22.40 -19.48 -34.73
C PHE A 7 -21.52 -19.46 -35.96
N ASN A 8 -21.88 -20.18 -37.00
CA ASN A 8 -21.14 -20.17 -38.28
C ASN A 8 -21.16 -18.80 -38.97
N GLU A 9 -22.29 -18.10 -38.94
CA GLU A 9 -22.39 -16.75 -39.48
C GLU A 9 -21.51 -15.75 -38.71
N ALA A 10 -21.48 -15.86 -37.38
CA ALA A 10 -20.63 -15.04 -36.54
C ALA A 10 -19.13 -15.30 -36.85
N VAL A 11 -18.72 -16.57 -36.94
CA VAL A 11 -17.35 -16.94 -37.28
C VAL A 11 -16.97 -16.43 -38.69
N ASN A 12 -17.81 -16.63 -39.70
CA ASN A 12 -17.57 -16.12 -41.05
C ASN A 12 -17.49 -14.58 -41.08
N SER A 13 -18.27 -13.90 -40.31
CA SER A 13 -18.19 -12.43 -40.17
C SER A 13 -16.90 -11.95 -39.54
N LEU A 14 -16.40 -12.67 -38.49
CA LEU A 14 -15.13 -12.40 -37.84
C LEU A 14 -13.95 -12.64 -38.83
N VAL A 15 -13.96 -13.73 -39.55
CA VAL A 15 -12.89 -14.06 -40.53
C VAL A 15 -12.88 -13.05 -41.68
N ARG A 16 -14.05 -12.63 -42.19
CA ARG A 16 -14.16 -11.67 -43.26
C ARG A 16 -13.63 -10.27 -42.90
N ASN A 17 -13.75 -9.91 -41.65
CA ASN A 17 -13.25 -8.64 -41.07
C ASN A 17 -12.08 -8.89 -40.12
N TRP A 18 -11.18 -9.80 -40.43
CA TRP A 18 -10.15 -10.29 -39.53
C TRP A 18 -9.30 -9.19 -38.88
N VAL A 19 -8.96 -8.12 -39.64
CA VAL A 19 -8.16 -6.99 -39.10
C VAL A 19 -8.87 -6.30 -37.91
N MET A 20 -10.18 -6.02 -38.06
CA MET A 20 -10.97 -5.42 -36.99
C MET A 20 -11.21 -6.37 -35.82
N SER A 21 -11.45 -7.64 -36.11
CA SER A 21 -11.65 -8.69 -35.14
C SER A 21 -10.38 -8.89 -34.31
N VAL A 22 -9.21 -8.95 -34.95
CA VAL A 22 -7.92 -9.04 -34.27
C VAL A 22 -7.66 -7.79 -33.41
N ALA A 23 -7.91 -6.59 -33.93
CA ALA A 23 -7.75 -5.36 -33.17
C ALA A 23 -8.63 -5.36 -31.90
N ALA A 24 -9.89 -5.74 -32.00
CA ALA A 24 -10.79 -5.85 -30.86
C ALA A 24 -10.31 -6.90 -29.84
N ILE A 25 -9.92 -8.09 -30.30
CA ILE A 25 -9.39 -9.14 -29.44
C ILE A 25 -8.12 -8.70 -28.71
N VAL A 26 -7.18 -8.09 -29.44
CA VAL A 26 -5.93 -7.57 -28.86
C VAL A 26 -6.22 -6.51 -27.79
N THR A 27 -7.15 -5.58 -28.05
CA THR A 27 -7.52 -4.55 -27.10
C THR A 27 -8.09 -5.16 -25.80
N VAL A 28 -8.98 -6.16 -25.93
CA VAL A 28 -9.54 -6.87 -24.76
C VAL A 28 -8.46 -7.63 -24.01
N LEU A 29 -7.57 -8.36 -24.74
CA LEU A 29 -6.48 -9.10 -24.12
C LEU A 29 -5.51 -8.18 -23.36
N VAL A 30 -5.12 -7.06 -23.95
CA VAL A 30 -4.25 -6.07 -23.30
C VAL A 30 -4.93 -5.50 -22.06
N SER A 31 -6.22 -5.16 -22.15
CA SER A 31 -6.98 -4.65 -21.00
C SER A 31 -7.09 -5.67 -19.87
N MET A 32 -7.37 -6.94 -20.19
CA MET A 32 -7.41 -8.03 -19.19
C MET A 32 -6.02 -8.29 -18.58
N PHE A 33 -4.96 -8.23 -19.41
CA PHE A 33 -3.59 -8.41 -18.92
C PHE A 33 -3.19 -7.29 -17.95
N VAL A 34 -3.45 -6.04 -18.31
CA VAL A 34 -3.16 -4.88 -17.44
C VAL A 34 -3.94 -4.96 -16.13
N MET A 35 -5.23 -5.34 -16.21
CA MET A 35 -6.05 -5.52 -15.01
C MET A 35 -5.56 -6.68 -14.14
N GLY A 36 -5.22 -7.82 -14.74
CA GLY A 36 -4.68 -8.98 -14.03
C GLY A 36 -3.35 -8.67 -13.34
N LEU A 37 -2.44 -8.00 -14.05
CA LEU A 37 -1.16 -7.55 -13.48
C LEU A 37 -1.37 -6.57 -12.32
N GLY A 38 -2.29 -5.63 -12.46
CA GLY A 38 -2.66 -4.68 -11.41
C GLY A 38 -3.19 -5.37 -10.15
N LEU A 39 -4.06 -6.38 -10.30
CA LEU A 39 -4.56 -7.17 -9.17
C LEU A 39 -3.45 -7.97 -8.49
N ILE A 40 -2.56 -8.61 -9.25
CA ILE A 40 -1.43 -9.35 -8.69
C ILE A 40 -0.53 -8.42 -7.88
N LEU A 41 -0.16 -7.26 -8.42
CA LEU A 41 0.65 -6.28 -7.73
C LEU A 41 -0.05 -5.78 -6.46
N PHE A 42 -1.35 -5.53 -6.52
CA PHE A 42 -2.14 -5.11 -5.37
C PHE A 42 -2.13 -6.14 -4.23
N PHE A 43 -2.42 -7.40 -4.53
CA PHE A 43 -2.44 -8.45 -3.51
C PHE A 43 -1.05 -8.71 -2.92
N ASN A 44 0.01 -8.70 -3.75
CA ASN A 44 1.38 -8.83 -3.26
C ASN A 44 1.77 -7.65 -2.35
N PHE A 45 1.38 -6.44 -2.74
CA PHE A 45 1.65 -5.24 -1.95
C PHE A 45 0.88 -5.23 -0.62
N GLN A 46 -0.39 -5.62 -0.63
CA GLN A 46 -1.20 -5.80 0.58
C GLN A 46 -0.57 -6.83 1.54
N HIS A 47 -0.07 -7.93 0.98
CA HIS A 47 0.58 -8.97 1.78
C HIS A 47 1.90 -8.47 2.40
N ALA A 48 2.75 -7.81 1.61
CA ALA A 48 4.00 -7.21 2.08
C ALA A 48 3.78 -6.14 3.16
N ILE A 49 2.75 -5.28 2.99
CA ILE A 49 2.38 -4.30 4.01
C ILE A 49 1.82 -4.99 5.26
N GLY A 50 1.05 -6.06 5.11
CA GLY A 50 0.55 -6.84 6.25
C GLY A 50 1.69 -7.39 7.11
N GLU A 51 2.73 -7.95 6.48
CA GLU A 51 3.93 -8.42 7.19
C GLU A 51 4.71 -7.27 7.85
N LEU A 52 4.85 -6.14 7.16
CA LEU A 52 5.46 -4.94 7.73
C LEU A 52 4.64 -4.38 8.89
N ARG A 53 3.32 -4.28 8.76
CA ARG A 53 2.43 -3.83 9.84
C ARG A 53 2.51 -4.71 11.09
N ASN A 54 2.67 -6.02 10.94
CA ASN A 54 2.86 -6.93 12.07
C ASN A 54 4.21 -6.74 12.78
N LYS A 55 5.17 -6.08 12.11
CA LYS A 55 6.47 -5.67 12.67
C LYS A 55 6.50 -4.19 13.06
N LEU A 56 5.44 -3.44 12.75
CA LEU A 56 5.38 -2.02 13.09
C LEU A 56 5.12 -1.87 14.58
N GLU A 57 6.08 -1.25 15.19
CA GLU A 57 6.12 -0.92 16.60
C GLU A 57 5.82 0.57 16.75
N VAL A 58 5.16 0.92 17.83
CA VAL A 58 5.16 2.29 18.31
C VAL A 58 6.39 2.40 19.22
N GLU A 59 7.32 3.24 18.84
CA GLU A 59 8.50 3.54 19.64
C GLU A 59 8.32 4.89 20.32
N VAL A 60 8.47 4.90 21.63
CA VAL A 60 8.31 6.10 22.46
C VAL A 60 9.65 6.41 23.10
N PHE A 61 10.26 7.52 22.69
CA PHE A 61 11.54 8.00 23.20
C PHE A 61 11.37 8.77 24.49
N ILE A 62 12.14 8.42 25.50
CA ILE A 62 12.07 8.95 26.85
C ILE A 62 13.16 10.00 27.04
N LYS A 63 12.82 11.13 27.66
CA LYS A 63 13.80 12.16 28.00
C LYS A 63 14.94 11.61 28.83
N ASN A 64 16.15 12.04 28.53
CA ASN A 64 17.34 11.70 29.30
C ASN A 64 17.29 12.16 30.77
N THR A 65 16.40 13.06 31.10
CA THR A 65 16.17 13.61 32.44
C THR A 65 15.15 12.83 33.26
N ALA A 66 14.46 11.83 32.65
CA ALA A 66 13.50 11.01 33.36
C ALA A 66 14.17 10.14 34.43
N SER A 67 13.56 10.05 35.60
CA SER A 67 14.04 9.18 36.67
C SER A 67 13.74 7.70 36.38
N PRO A 68 14.50 6.76 36.97
CA PRO A 68 14.19 5.34 36.84
C PRO A 68 12.77 4.96 37.23
N ASP A 69 12.25 5.62 38.27
CA ASP A 69 10.88 5.36 38.73
C ASP A 69 9.83 5.81 37.71
N GLN A 70 10.01 6.97 37.07
CA GLN A 70 9.15 7.46 35.98
C GLN A 70 9.20 6.55 34.76
N ILE A 71 10.36 6.03 34.44
CA ILE A 71 10.53 5.08 33.34
C ILE A 71 9.77 3.79 33.62
N ASN A 72 9.90 3.25 34.85
CA ASN A 72 9.19 2.05 35.27
C ASN A 72 7.67 2.24 35.26
N GLU A 73 7.18 3.38 35.83
CA GLU A 73 5.77 3.73 35.86
C GLU A 73 5.17 3.78 34.42
N LEU A 74 5.85 4.45 33.50
CA LEU A 74 5.45 4.46 32.09
C LEU A 74 5.42 3.04 31.51
N GLY A 75 6.41 2.21 31.83
CA GLY A 75 6.45 0.82 31.38
C GLY A 75 5.28 -0.01 31.90
N ASP A 76 4.87 0.21 33.14
CA ASP A 76 3.72 -0.47 33.76
C ASP A 76 2.40 0.03 33.17
N GLU A 77 2.28 1.34 32.90
CA GLU A 77 1.14 1.93 32.20
C GLU A 77 0.97 1.31 30.81
N ILE A 78 2.06 1.21 30.05
CA ILE A 78 2.05 0.62 28.69
C ILE A 78 1.64 -0.87 28.75
N ARG A 79 2.18 -1.63 29.70
CA ARG A 79 1.84 -3.07 29.87
C ARG A 79 0.40 -3.31 30.28
N ALA A 80 -0.21 -2.35 30.95
CA ALA A 80 -1.63 -2.42 31.36
C ALA A 80 -2.60 -2.15 30.20
N MET A 81 -2.14 -1.65 29.06
CA MET A 81 -2.99 -1.34 27.91
C MET A 81 -3.45 -2.63 27.21
N PRO A 82 -4.74 -2.86 27.01
CA PRO A 82 -5.27 -4.10 26.40
C PRO A 82 -4.90 -4.24 24.91
N GLU A 83 -4.59 -3.13 24.24
CA GLU A 83 -4.20 -3.08 22.82
C GLU A 83 -2.80 -3.60 22.58
N ILE A 84 -1.94 -3.60 23.60
CA ILE A 84 -0.53 -3.96 23.50
C ILE A 84 -0.37 -5.48 23.56
N ARG A 85 0.45 -6.02 22.65
CA ARG A 85 0.86 -7.43 22.61
C ARG A 85 2.16 -7.66 23.37
N GLN A 86 3.12 -6.77 23.13
CA GLN A 86 4.48 -6.88 23.68
C GLN A 86 5.06 -5.50 23.90
N VAL A 87 5.82 -5.35 24.99
CA VAL A 87 6.58 -4.14 25.33
C VAL A 87 8.03 -4.54 25.56
N VAL A 88 8.94 -3.83 24.92
CA VAL A 88 10.39 -4.01 25.10
C VAL A 88 10.98 -2.67 25.50
N PHE A 89 11.74 -2.66 26.59
CA PHE A 89 12.51 -1.48 26.98
C PHE A 89 13.88 -1.55 26.29
N VAL A 90 14.26 -0.50 25.58
CA VAL A 90 15.55 -0.37 24.92
C VAL A 90 16.36 0.68 25.65
N SER A 91 17.46 0.23 26.29
CA SER A 91 18.39 1.16 26.95
C SER A 91 19.20 1.95 25.92
N LYS A 92 19.84 3.04 26.37
CA LYS A 92 20.72 3.86 25.53
C LYS A 92 21.86 3.04 24.92
N GLU A 93 22.40 2.13 25.72
CA GLU A 93 23.51 1.26 25.33
C GLU A 93 23.07 0.27 24.25
N GLU A 94 21.88 -0.31 24.42
CA GLU A 94 21.29 -1.22 23.46
C GLU A 94 20.93 -0.49 22.16
N ALA A 95 20.32 0.69 22.24
CA ALA A 95 20.01 1.53 21.08
C ALA A 95 21.29 1.84 20.27
N LEU A 96 22.39 2.20 20.95
CA LEU A 96 23.68 2.44 20.30
C LEU A 96 24.26 1.17 19.67
N ALA A 97 24.14 0.03 20.34
CA ALA A 97 24.60 -1.25 19.79
C ALA A 97 23.82 -1.64 18.53
N ARG A 98 22.50 -1.44 18.52
CA ARG A 98 21.65 -1.65 17.33
C ARG A 98 22.02 -0.69 16.20
N LEU A 99 22.26 0.60 16.51
CA LEU A 99 22.69 1.60 15.53
C LEU A 99 24.03 1.21 14.88
N ARG A 100 25.01 0.79 15.70
CA ARG A 100 26.31 0.31 15.20
C ARG A 100 26.16 -0.87 14.24
N LYS A 101 25.33 -1.83 14.60
CA LYS A 101 25.04 -2.99 13.74
C LYS A 101 24.38 -2.60 12.40
N ASN A 102 23.50 -1.62 12.42
CA ASN A 102 22.83 -1.15 11.21
C ASN A 102 23.73 -0.29 10.31
N LEU A 103 24.78 0.30 10.88
CA LEU A 103 25.77 1.13 10.19
C LEU A 103 27.08 0.37 9.92
N GLU A 104 27.08 -0.96 9.98
CA GLU A 104 28.24 -1.78 9.56
C GLU A 104 28.67 -1.37 8.15
N GLY A 105 29.91 -0.91 7.99
CA GLY A 105 30.46 -0.35 6.75
C GLY A 105 30.37 1.18 6.60
N HIS A 106 29.84 1.88 7.59
CA HIS A 106 29.79 3.36 7.65
C HIS A 106 30.30 3.87 9.00
N GLU A 107 31.49 3.41 9.38
CA GLU A 107 32.10 3.70 10.68
C GLU A 107 32.41 5.19 10.88
N ASP A 108 32.68 5.92 9.80
CA ASP A 108 32.89 7.36 9.81
C ASP A 108 31.72 8.16 10.44
N VAL A 109 30.50 7.65 10.31
CA VAL A 109 29.30 8.28 10.87
C VAL A 109 29.24 8.06 12.39
N LEU A 110 29.70 6.91 12.85
CA LEU A 110 29.74 6.56 14.28
C LEU A 110 30.84 7.30 15.03
N ASP A 111 31.96 7.51 14.40
CA ASP A 111 33.11 8.24 14.99
C ASP A 111 32.81 9.75 15.10
N ALA A 112 31.92 10.27 14.27
CA ALA A 112 31.49 11.66 14.37
C ALA A 112 30.53 11.92 15.56
N LEU A 113 30.00 10.87 16.20
CA LEU A 113 29.11 10.99 17.35
C LEU A 113 29.95 11.19 18.64
N SER A 114 29.86 12.39 19.20
CA SER A 114 30.47 12.70 20.52
C SER A 114 29.62 12.07 21.63
N GLY A 115 29.89 10.79 21.94
CA GLY A 115 29.15 10.04 22.95
C GLY A 115 27.90 9.33 22.42
N ASN A 116 27.00 8.90 23.33
CA ASN A 116 25.73 8.28 22.96
C ASN A 116 24.60 9.32 22.93
N PRO A 117 24.16 9.81 21.75
CA PRO A 117 23.09 10.80 21.65
C PRO A 117 21.69 10.17 21.74
N LEU A 118 21.57 8.84 21.72
CA LEU A 118 20.28 8.16 21.66
C LEU A 118 19.61 8.15 23.05
N PRO A 119 18.32 8.52 23.13
CA PRO A 119 17.54 8.37 24.33
C PRO A 119 17.13 6.92 24.55
N PRO A 120 16.75 6.53 25.78
CA PRO A 120 16.09 5.25 26.02
C PRO A 120 14.69 5.27 25.43
N SER A 121 14.15 4.12 25.03
CA SER A 121 12.83 4.02 24.44
C SER A 121 12.05 2.79 24.89
N TYR A 122 10.73 2.84 24.75
CA TYR A 122 9.86 1.68 24.79
C TYR A 122 9.39 1.36 23.37
N GLU A 123 9.64 0.13 22.92
CA GLU A 123 9.10 -0.44 21.69
C GLU A 123 7.84 -1.24 22.03
N MET A 124 6.73 -0.91 21.40
CA MET A 124 5.43 -1.53 21.64
C MET A 124 4.91 -2.16 20.37
N THR A 125 4.60 -3.46 20.44
CA THR A 125 3.90 -4.17 19.36
C THR A 125 2.42 -4.26 19.71
N LEU A 126 1.54 -3.80 18.83
CA LEU A 126 0.10 -3.82 19.04
C LEU A 126 -0.51 -5.14 18.59
N LYS A 127 -1.67 -5.50 19.16
CA LYS A 127 -2.49 -6.64 18.72
C LYS A 127 -3.17 -6.33 17.39
N ASP A 128 -3.64 -5.09 17.20
CA ASP A 128 -4.26 -4.60 15.97
C ASP A 128 -3.47 -3.42 15.43
N PRO A 129 -2.81 -3.57 14.26
CA PRO A 129 -2.06 -2.50 13.63
C PRO A 129 -2.90 -1.25 13.26
N ASN A 130 -4.22 -1.39 13.15
CA ASN A 130 -5.07 -0.24 12.83
C ASN A 130 -5.21 0.76 14.00
N GLN A 131 -4.88 0.34 15.22
CA GLN A 131 -4.93 1.17 16.42
C GLN A 131 -3.62 1.93 16.71
N ILE A 132 -2.59 1.78 15.87
CA ILE A 132 -1.27 2.40 16.04
C ILE A 132 -1.40 3.92 16.21
N GLY A 133 -2.16 4.61 15.36
CA GLY A 133 -2.33 6.06 15.43
C GLY A 133 -3.03 6.52 16.71
N GLU A 134 -4.04 5.78 17.16
CA GLU A 134 -4.76 6.07 18.41
C GLU A 134 -3.86 5.87 19.65
N VAL A 135 -3.16 4.74 19.69
CA VAL A 135 -2.24 4.44 20.81
C VAL A 135 -1.08 5.44 20.82
N ALA A 136 -0.48 5.75 19.69
CA ALA A 136 0.61 6.74 19.58
C ALA A 136 0.17 8.13 20.10
N SER A 137 -1.06 8.55 19.78
CA SER A 137 -1.58 9.86 20.20
C SER A 137 -1.71 10.02 21.71
N ARG A 138 -1.89 8.96 22.48
CA ARG A 138 -1.96 9.00 23.94
C ARG A 138 -0.63 9.43 24.58
N PHE A 139 0.48 9.26 23.85
CA PHE A 139 1.83 9.59 24.32
C PHE A 139 2.32 10.97 23.89
N TYR A 140 1.63 11.67 22.96
CA TYR A 140 2.09 12.95 22.44
C TYR A 140 2.21 14.05 23.50
N GLU A 141 1.37 14.04 24.51
CA GLU A 141 1.35 15.05 25.59
C GLU A 141 2.04 14.58 26.86
N ASN A 142 2.62 13.38 26.87
CA ASN A 142 3.26 12.86 28.09
C ASN A 142 4.57 13.62 28.38
N PRO A 143 4.73 14.19 29.60
CA PRO A 143 5.84 15.08 29.93
C PRO A 143 7.22 14.42 29.93
N ILE A 144 7.30 13.10 30.10
CA ILE A 144 8.57 12.36 30.13
C ILE A 144 9.04 11.91 28.74
N ILE A 145 8.19 12.10 27.72
CA ILE A 145 8.52 11.76 26.33
C ILE A 145 9.31 12.91 25.70
N ASP A 146 10.31 12.56 24.91
CA ASP A 146 11.24 13.50 24.30
C ASP A 146 10.65 14.17 23.05
N ASN A 147 9.57 14.93 23.25
CA ASN A 147 8.93 15.70 22.19
C ASN A 147 9.53 17.10 22.09
N SER A 148 9.92 17.52 20.89
CA SER A 148 10.24 18.92 20.63
C SER A 148 8.96 19.78 20.63
N PRO A 149 9.02 21.05 21.04
CA PRO A 149 7.85 21.92 21.03
C PRO A 149 7.19 22.01 19.65
N GLY A 150 5.92 21.59 19.58
CA GLY A 150 5.14 21.60 18.35
C GLY A 150 5.38 20.43 17.39
N LYS A 151 6.16 19.43 17.80
CA LYS A 151 6.39 18.19 17.07
C LYS A 151 6.15 17.01 18.01
N HIS A 152 5.72 15.90 17.44
CA HIS A 152 5.54 14.63 18.15
C HIS A 152 6.65 13.63 17.79
N ASP A 153 7.89 14.14 17.68
CA ASP A 153 9.07 13.40 17.27
C ASP A 153 9.56 12.38 18.31
N GLY A 154 9.14 12.52 19.56
CA GLY A 154 9.37 11.53 20.61
C GLY A 154 8.49 10.27 20.51
N VAL A 155 7.53 10.25 19.61
CA VAL A 155 6.68 9.07 19.35
C VAL A 155 6.80 8.70 17.88
N LYS A 156 7.54 7.64 17.59
CA LYS A 156 7.70 7.12 16.23
C LYS A 156 6.69 6.01 15.99
N SER A 157 5.78 6.23 15.08
CA SER A 157 4.82 5.21 14.67
C SER A 157 5.02 4.84 13.21
N GLY A 158 5.14 3.56 12.94
CA GLY A 158 5.22 3.08 11.54
C GLY A 158 3.93 3.27 10.74
N GLY A 159 2.86 3.73 11.38
CA GLY A 159 1.53 3.89 10.77
C GLY A 159 1.46 4.99 9.71
N GLU A 160 2.11 6.14 9.91
CA GLU A 160 2.02 7.28 8.99
C GLU A 160 2.56 6.95 7.58
N THR A 161 3.66 6.21 7.52
CA THR A 161 4.25 5.79 6.25
C THR A 161 3.34 4.80 5.53
N SER A 162 2.76 3.84 6.27
CA SER A 162 1.81 2.86 5.73
C SER A 162 0.55 3.50 5.16
N ASP A 163 -0.02 4.48 5.85
CA ASP A 163 -1.26 5.14 5.41
C ASP A 163 -1.06 5.99 4.15
N ARG A 164 0.09 6.63 4.00
CA ARG A 164 0.46 7.32 2.75
C ARG A 164 0.59 6.33 1.59
N PHE A 165 1.29 5.22 1.79
CA PHE A 165 1.46 4.19 0.76
C PHE A 165 0.12 3.57 0.36
N LEU A 166 -0.75 3.25 1.32
CA LEU A 166 -2.08 2.70 1.04
C LEU A 166 -2.95 3.69 0.25
N ARG A 167 -2.90 4.98 0.57
CA ARG A 167 -3.64 6.02 -0.14
C ARG A 167 -3.15 6.17 -1.57
N VAL A 168 -1.84 6.18 -1.79
CA VAL A 168 -1.26 6.22 -3.14
C VAL A 168 -1.65 4.98 -3.94
N THR A 169 -1.54 3.79 -3.36
CA THR A 169 -1.90 2.53 -4.02
C THR A 169 -3.38 2.47 -4.36
N SER A 170 -4.27 2.94 -3.47
CA SER A 170 -5.71 3.00 -3.76
C SER A 170 -6.04 3.95 -4.91
N LEU A 171 -5.35 5.09 -5.02
CA LEU A 171 -5.49 6.02 -6.15
C LEU A 171 -5.07 5.36 -7.47
N PHE A 172 -3.97 4.62 -7.50
CA PHE A 172 -3.54 3.87 -8.69
C PHE A 172 -4.53 2.79 -9.09
N LEU A 173 -5.14 2.10 -8.14
CA LEU A 173 -6.16 1.09 -8.42
C LEU A 173 -7.44 1.70 -8.98
N ILE A 174 -7.95 2.75 -8.35
CA ILE A 174 -9.17 3.44 -8.81
C ILE A 174 -8.92 4.04 -10.18
N GLY A 175 -7.76 4.70 -10.38
CA GLY A 175 -7.34 5.25 -11.68
C GLY A 175 -7.19 4.18 -12.75
N GLY A 176 -6.55 3.06 -12.44
CA GLY A 176 -6.39 1.93 -13.34
C GLY A 176 -7.72 1.27 -13.72
N ALA A 177 -8.60 1.04 -12.75
CA ALA A 177 -9.94 0.51 -13.00
C ALA A 177 -10.79 1.46 -13.87
N GLY A 178 -10.72 2.77 -13.60
CA GLY A 178 -11.37 3.80 -14.41
C GLY A 178 -10.84 3.82 -15.85
N PHE A 179 -9.52 3.66 -16.03
CA PHE A 179 -8.90 3.60 -17.35
C PHE A 179 -9.35 2.36 -18.13
N VAL A 180 -9.37 1.18 -17.51
CA VAL A 180 -9.89 -0.06 -18.13
C VAL A 180 -11.36 0.09 -18.51
N PHE A 181 -12.16 0.71 -17.66
CA PHE A 181 -13.57 0.99 -17.94
C PHE A 181 -13.75 1.91 -19.16
N LEU A 182 -12.97 2.98 -19.26
CA LEU A 182 -12.96 3.87 -20.43
C LEU A 182 -12.54 3.15 -21.72
N LEU A 183 -11.50 2.31 -21.65
CA LEU A 183 -11.06 1.50 -22.80
C LEU A 183 -12.16 0.52 -23.25
N THR A 184 -12.89 -0.06 -22.31
CA THR A 184 -14.02 -0.96 -22.60
C THR A 184 -15.13 -0.21 -23.35
N ILE A 185 -15.51 0.98 -22.87
CA ILE A 185 -16.50 1.83 -23.54
C ILE A 185 -16.02 2.22 -24.94
N ALA A 186 -14.78 2.66 -25.07
CA ALA A 186 -14.20 3.03 -26.37
C ALA A 186 -14.23 1.85 -27.35
N SER A 187 -13.88 0.63 -26.90
CA SER A 187 -13.95 -0.59 -27.70
C SER A 187 -15.35 -0.89 -28.18
N VAL A 188 -16.36 -0.78 -27.30
CA VAL A 188 -17.77 -1.01 -27.66
C VAL A 188 -18.25 0.02 -28.69
N LEU A 189 -17.90 1.30 -28.51
CA LEU A 189 -18.25 2.37 -29.45
C LEU A 189 -17.60 2.17 -30.81
N LEU A 190 -16.32 1.79 -30.84
CA LEU A 190 -15.60 1.48 -32.09
C LEU A 190 -16.27 0.31 -32.82
N ILE A 191 -16.55 -0.77 -32.13
CA ILE A 191 -17.22 -1.95 -32.72
C ILE A 191 -18.60 -1.55 -33.25
N SER A 192 -19.39 -0.81 -32.46
CA SER A 192 -20.72 -0.35 -32.84
C SER A 192 -20.70 0.55 -34.08
N ASN A 193 -19.77 1.52 -34.12
CA ASN A 193 -19.62 2.44 -35.25
C ASN A 193 -19.18 1.71 -36.53
N THR A 194 -18.24 0.77 -36.39
CA THR A 194 -17.74 -0.03 -37.51
C THR A 194 -18.81 -0.98 -38.05
N THR A 195 -19.59 -1.59 -37.16
CA THR A 195 -20.73 -2.44 -37.57
C THR A 195 -21.78 -1.63 -38.33
N ARG A 196 -22.09 -0.43 -37.84
CA ARG A 196 -23.04 0.47 -38.48
C ARG A 196 -22.58 0.90 -39.87
N LEU A 197 -21.31 1.26 -40.04
CA LEU A 197 -20.71 1.60 -41.33
C LEU A 197 -20.73 0.41 -42.27
N SER A 198 -20.43 -0.80 -41.82
CA SER A 198 -20.47 -2.04 -42.60
C SER A 198 -21.88 -2.36 -43.13
N ILE A 199 -22.90 -2.16 -42.32
CA ILE A 199 -24.32 -2.34 -42.70
C ILE A 199 -24.72 -1.29 -43.73
N PHE A 200 -24.34 -0.02 -43.55
CA PHE A 200 -24.62 1.04 -44.53
C PHE A 200 -23.95 0.81 -45.89
N ALA A 201 -22.69 0.34 -45.88
CA ALA A 201 -21.96 0.04 -47.11
C ALA A 201 -22.59 -1.12 -47.93
N ARG A 202 -23.37 -2.01 -47.25
CA ARG A 202 -24.01 -3.18 -47.87
C ARG A 202 -25.51 -3.03 -48.05
N ARG A 203 -26.04 -1.84 -47.84
CA ARG A 203 -27.50 -1.60 -47.94
C ARG A 203 -28.11 -2.04 -49.28
N ARG A 204 -27.35 -2.00 -50.39
CA ARG A 204 -27.78 -2.49 -51.70
C ARG A 204 -27.84 -4.02 -51.83
N GLU A 205 -27.17 -4.78 -50.96
CA GLU A 205 -27.20 -6.26 -50.98
C GLU A 205 -28.28 -6.84 -50.08
N VAL A 206 -28.90 -6.03 -49.21
CA VAL A 206 -29.92 -6.44 -48.21
C VAL A 206 -31.33 -6.05 -48.63
N GLU A 207 -31.49 -5.22 -49.68
CA GLU A 207 -32.80 -4.79 -50.24
C GLU A 207 -33.32 -5.71 -51.36
N ILE A 208 -32.94 -7.03 -51.37
CA ILE A 208 -33.54 -8.03 -52.26
C ILE A 208 -34.39 -8.98 -51.44
#